data_4bc31c81dfe2687b200c8c5155a8430b
#
_entry.id   4bc31c81dfe2687b200c8c5155a8430b
#
_cell.length_a   1.000
_cell.length_b   1.000
_cell.length_c   1.000
_cell.angle_alpha   90.00
_cell.angle_beta   90.00
_cell.angle_gamma   90.00
#
_symmetry.space_group_name_H-M   'P 1'
#
loop_
_entity.id
_entity.type
_entity.pdbx_description
1 polymer ?
#
loop_
_entity_poly.entity_id
_entity_poly.type
_entity_poly.pdbx_seq_one_letter_code
_entity_poly.pdbx_strand_id
1 'polypeptide(L)'
;MSAPDSVHELAKARLAARAEKNFALSDQLRDEIAAQGFEVVDVAGGYELRPKKRFPTYESTRDIRPINSGKFEITVAMIIDGFQEDAVTTIKTIKEYNQCAIAILVVGDPGVLVNELDSRTSLVQLTEDFGWGESANALLRNVTSEFIVIMDPSTRFTGDAITPVLAELKKREFVAVGWRGGLINLEDEWRSVDDKGAGEVDVLFSYFLAMHREDA
;
A
#
# COMPACT_ATOMS: atom_id res chain seq x y z
N MET A 1 16.69 11.36 -13.44
CA MET A 1 16.36 12.81 -13.63
C MET A 1 17.37 13.56 -12.78
N SER A 2 18.16 14.47 -13.37
CA SER A 2 19.12 15.27 -12.60
C SER A 2 18.37 16.38 -11.84
N ALA A 3 18.88 16.75 -10.64
CA ALA A 3 18.30 17.85 -9.89
C ALA A 3 18.50 19.18 -10.64
N PRO A 4 17.52 20.09 -10.59
CA PRO A 4 17.66 21.45 -11.12
C PRO A 4 18.75 22.25 -10.39
N ASP A 5 19.31 23.26 -11.06
CA ASP A 5 20.35 24.12 -10.46
C ASP A 5 19.86 24.80 -9.18
N SER A 6 18.59 25.18 -9.10
CA SER A 6 17.98 25.77 -7.89
C SER A 6 18.10 24.82 -6.67
N VAL A 7 17.94 23.52 -6.86
CA VAL A 7 18.07 22.52 -5.78
C VAL A 7 19.55 22.35 -5.38
N HIS A 8 20.46 22.42 -6.35
CA HIS A 8 21.88 22.39 -6.08
C HIS A 8 22.33 23.62 -5.26
N GLU A 9 21.78 24.81 -5.50
CA GLU A 9 22.08 26.01 -4.71
C GLU A 9 21.59 25.88 -3.25
N LEU A 10 20.38 25.34 -3.03
CA LEU A 10 19.88 25.02 -1.68
C LEU A 10 20.77 24.00 -0.97
N ALA A 11 21.23 22.98 -1.67
CA ALA A 11 22.10 21.94 -1.08
C ALA A 11 23.50 22.50 -0.70
N LYS A 12 24.06 23.40 -1.51
CA LYS A 12 25.30 24.12 -1.17
C LYS A 12 25.11 25.03 0.05
N ALA A 13 24.02 25.79 0.10
CA ALA A 13 23.69 26.65 1.23
C ALA A 13 23.51 25.83 2.53
N ARG A 14 22.86 24.66 2.43
CA ARG A 14 22.72 23.73 3.55
C ARG A 14 24.09 23.22 4.03
N LEU A 15 24.98 22.86 3.13
CA LEU A 15 26.31 22.41 3.49
C LEU A 15 27.10 23.50 4.26
N ALA A 16 27.00 24.75 3.80
CA ALA A 16 27.59 25.90 4.48
C ALA A 16 27.00 26.12 5.87
N ALA A 17 25.67 26.08 6.00
CA ALA A 17 24.99 26.21 7.29
C ALA A 17 25.43 25.13 8.29
N ARG A 18 25.67 23.90 7.83
CA ARG A 18 26.19 22.82 8.68
C ARG A 18 27.64 23.08 9.12
N ALA A 19 28.47 23.58 8.23
CA ALA A 19 29.87 23.94 8.57
C ALA A 19 29.92 25.04 9.66
N GLU A 20 28.95 25.96 9.61
CA GLU A 20 28.77 27.04 10.61
C GLU A 20 28.00 26.57 11.87
N LYS A 21 27.63 25.29 11.95
CA LYS A 21 26.79 24.72 13.03
C LYS A 21 25.41 25.37 13.18
N ASN A 22 24.90 26.03 12.14
CA ASN A 22 23.56 26.57 12.08
C ASN A 22 22.56 25.45 11.67
N PHE A 23 22.20 24.59 12.63
CA PHE A 23 21.37 23.44 12.36
C PHE A 23 19.93 23.83 12.01
N ALA A 24 19.41 24.94 12.56
CA ALA A 24 18.06 25.41 12.25
C ALA A 24 17.92 25.79 10.76
N LEU A 25 18.88 26.55 10.22
CA LEU A 25 18.92 26.88 8.81
C LEU A 25 19.15 25.64 7.93
N SER A 26 20.02 24.74 8.36
CA SER A 26 20.26 23.49 7.66
C SER A 26 18.99 22.63 7.52
N ASP A 27 18.18 22.55 8.57
CA ASP A 27 16.91 21.79 8.55
C ASP A 27 15.87 22.50 7.66
N GLN A 28 15.75 23.82 7.74
CA GLN A 28 14.89 24.58 6.84
C GLN A 28 15.25 24.32 5.36
N LEU A 29 16.52 24.44 5.00
CA LEU A 29 16.99 24.20 3.63
C LEU A 29 16.76 22.75 3.18
N ARG A 30 16.89 21.78 4.08
CA ARG A 30 16.52 20.39 3.79
C ARG A 30 15.04 20.24 3.45
N ASP A 31 14.17 20.93 4.19
CA ASP A 31 12.73 20.91 3.95
C ASP A 31 12.37 21.59 2.63
N GLU A 32 13.06 22.69 2.26
CA GLU A 32 12.91 23.34 0.97
C GLU A 32 13.34 22.45 -0.21
N ILE A 33 14.47 21.70 -0.06
CA ILE A 33 14.90 20.68 -1.02
C ILE A 33 13.85 19.58 -1.14
N ALA A 34 13.32 19.12 0.00
CA ALA A 34 12.30 18.08 0.04
C ALA A 34 10.98 18.52 -0.62
N ALA A 35 10.62 19.80 -0.50
CA ALA A 35 9.45 20.40 -1.17
C ALA A 35 9.61 20.43 -2.71
N GLN A 36 10.85 20.51 -3.20
CA GLN A 36 11.16 20.44 -4.64
C GLN A 36 11.30 18.99 -5.15
N GLY A 37 10.98 17.98 -4.33
CA GLY A 37 10.97 16.57 -4.73
C GLY A 37 12.35 15.89 -4.70
N PHE A 38 13.29 16.42 -3.94
CA PHE A 38 14.62 15.85 -3.77
C PHE A 38 14.95 15.63 -2.29
N GLU A 39 15.85 14.71 -2.02
CA GLU A 39 16.51 14.55 -0.73
C GLU A 39 18.01 14.82 -0.87
N VAL A 40 18.58 15.42 0.15
CA VAL A 40 20.01 15.67 0.23
C VAL A 40 20.66 14.70 1.21
N VAL A 41 21.65 13.95 0.72
CA VAL A 41 22.41 12.98 1.50
C VAL A 41 23.83 13.52 1.68
N ASP A 42 24.31 13.58 2.92
CA ASP A 42 25.67 13.98 3.21
C ASP A 42 26.64 12.84 2.83
N VAL A 43 27.63 13.15 2.03
CA VAL A 43 28.68 12.22 1.60
C VAL A 43 30.06 12.79 1.93
N ALA A 44 31.08 11.95 1.90
CA ALA A 44 32.47 12.40 2.14
C ALA A 44 32.84 13.49 1.13
N GLY A 45 33.07 14.70 1.66
CA GLY A 45 33.47 15.87 0.87
C GLY A 45 32.35 16.68 0.23
N GLY A 46 31.05 16.42 0.56
CA GLY A 46 29.95 17.20 -0.01
C GLY A 46 28.57 16.65 0.23
N TYR A 47 27.76 16.69 -0.79
CA TYR A 47 26.37 16.20 -0.77
C TYR A 47 26.03 15.47 -2.07
N GLU A 48 25.04 14.60 -1.99
CA GLU A 48 24.37 13.96 -3.12
C GLU A 48 22.90 14.35 -3.09
N LEU A 49 22.33 14.71 -4.25
CA LEU A 49 20.91 14.94 -4.41
C LEU A 49 20.27 13.72 -5.08
N ARG A 50 19.25 13.18 -4.44
CA ARG A 50 18.47 12.06 -4.95
C ARG A 50 17.02 12.49 -5.12
N PRO A 51 16.27 11.98 -6.10
CA PRO A 51 14.83 12.15 -6.13
C PRO A 51 14.23 11.65 -4.81
N LYS A 52 13.40 12.48 -4.17
CA LYS A 52 12.71 12.08 -2.93
C LYS A 52 11.75 10.94 -3.26
N LYS A 53 11.91 9.83 -2.57
CA LYS A 53 10.97 8.73 -2.68
C LYS A 53 9.58 9.17 -2.18
N ARG A 54 8.57 8.91 -2.97
CA ARG A 54 7.17 9.23 -2.65
C ARG A 54 6.53 8.20 -1.72
N PHE A 55 7.30 7.20 -1.30
CA PHE A 55 6.87 6.06 -0.51
C PHE A 55 8.01 5.59 0.39
N PRO A 56 7.70 5.01 1.56
CA PRO A 56 8.70 4.41 2.45
C PRO A 56 9.21 3.08 1.90
N THR A 57 10.46 2.77 2.24
CA THR A 57 11.14 1.50 1.94
C THR A 57 11.59 0.88 3.25
N TYR A 58 11.35 -0.42 3.41
CA TYR A 58 11.70 -1.18 4.60
C TYR A 58 12.43 -2.47 4.23
N GLU A 59 13.34 -2.89 5.11
CA GLU A 59 14.06 -4.16 5.02
C GLU A 59 13.31 -5.30 5.76
N SER A 60 12.31 -4.95 6.56
CA SER A 60 11.51 -5.90 7.33
C SER A 60 10.05 -5.47 7.39
N THR A 61 9.12 -6.43 7.35
CA THR A 61 7.68 -6.22 7.57
C THR A 61 7.37 -5.65 8.95
N ARG A 62 8.25 -5.89 9.94
CA ARG A 62 8.09 -5.42 11.33
C ARG A 62 8.33 -3.91 11.48
N ASP A 63 9.07 -3.31 10.56
CA ASP A 63 9.42 -1.90 10.58
C ASP A 63 8.38 -1.03 9.87
N ILE A 64 7.43 -1.63 9.17
CA ILE A 64 6.36 -0.92 8.46
C ILE A 64 5.57 -0.07 9.45
N ARG A 65 5.49 1.21 9.15
CA ARG A 65 4.74 2.18 9.94
C ARG A 65 3.29 2.28 9.48
N PRO A 66 2.39 2.85 10.30
CA PRO A 66 0.98 2.98 9.94
C PRO A 66 0.77 3.58 8.54
N ILE A 67 -0.02 2.89 7.74
CA ILE A 67 -0.41 3.26 6.38
C ILE A 67 -1.72 4.04 6.50
N ASN A 68 -1.64 5.35 6.31
CA ASN A 68 -2.78 6.23 6.52
C ASN A 68 -3.84 6.04 5.42
N SER A 69 -5.05 5.71 5.84
CA SER A 69 -6.24 5.55 4.98
C SER A 69 -7.00 6.87 4.75
N GLY A 70 -6.51 7.98 5.29
CA GLY A 70 -7.17 9.29 5.19
C GLY A 70 -8.57 9.27 5.81
N LYS A 71 -9.56 9.71 5.04
CA LYS A 71 -10.98 9.77 5.45
C LYS A 71 -11.77 8.49 5.13
N PHE A 72 -11.14 7.49 4.55
CA PHE A 72 -11.83 6.30 4.10
C PHE A 72 -11.98 5.27 5.22
N GLU A 73 -13.18 4.75 5.39
CA GLU A 73 -13.49 3.71 6.38
C GLU A 73 -12.91 2.35 5.99
N ILE A 74 -12.69 2.12 4.68
CA ILE A 74 -12.20 0.86 4.12
C ILE A 74 -10.97 1.09 3.22
N THR A 75 -10.02 0.19 3.30
CA THR A 75 -8.83 0.17 2.46
C THR A 75 -8.78 -1.12 1.66
N VAL A 76 -8.58 -1.02 0.36
CA VAL A 76 -8.20 -2.15 -0.49
C VAL A 76 -6.68 -2.28 -0.46
N ALA A 77 -6.21 -3.40 0.04
CA ALA A 77 -4.80 -3.71 0.23
C ALA A 77 -4.36 -4.83 -0.73
N MET A 78 -3.24 -4.61 -1.42
CA MET A 78 -2.68 -5.54 -2.40
C MET A 78 -1.20 -5.75 -2.13
N ILE A 79 -0.77 -7.01 -2.30
CA ILE A 79 0.64 -7.40 -2.28
C ILE A 79 1.05 -7.64 -3.72
N ILE A 80 2.11 -6.96 -4.17
CA ILE A 80 2.56 -7.00 -5.54
C ILE A 80 4.00 -7.51 -5.56
N ASP A 81 4.14 -8.70 -6.11
CA ASP A 81 5.41 -9.36 -6.40
C ASP A 81 5.42 -9.72 -7.89
N GLY A 82 5.91 -8.80 -8.73
CA GLY A 82 5.80 -8.89 -10.19
C GLY A 82 4.44 -8.40 -10.75
N PHE A 83 4.23 -8.58 -12.06
CA PHE A 83 2.99 -8.28 -12.81
C PHE A 83 2.41 -6.87 -12.54
N GLN A 84 3.25 -5.86 -12.47
CA GLN A 84 2.88 -4.49 -12.08
C GLN A 84 1.85 -3.85 -13.02
N GLU A 85 1.86 -4.16 -14.32
CA GLU A 85 0.88 -3.65 -15.28
C GLU A 85 -0.55 -4.14 -14.98
N ASP A 86 -0.69 -5.40 -14.54
CA ASP A 86 -1.99 -5.93 -14.11
C ASP A 86 -2.48 -5.18 -12.87
N ALA A 87 -1.60 -4.98 -11.90
CA ALA A 87 -1.90 -4.23 -10.68
C ALA A 87 -2.28 -2.77 -10.99
N VAL A 88 -1.60 -2.10 -11.92
CA VAL A 88 -1.98 -0.74 -12.39
C VAL A 88 -3.39 -0.74 -12.97
N THR A 89 -3.73 -1.74 -13.77
CA THR A 89 -5.08 -1.86 -14.33
C THR A 89 -6.11 -2.05 -13.24
N THR A 90 -5.85 -2.89 -12.25
CA THR A 90 -6.69 -3.11 -11.08
C THR A 90 -6.89 -1.82 -10.28
N ILE A 91 -5.82 -1.10 -9.97
CA ILE A 91 -5.86 0.19 -9.25
C ILE A 91 -6.76 1.20 -9.99
N LYS A 92 -6.65 1.28 -11.31
CA LYS A 92 -7.50 2.16 -12.11
C LYS A 92 -8.98 1.80 -12.01
N THR A 93 -9.33 0.51 -12.08
CA THR A 93 -10.73 0.07 -11.91
C THR A 93 -11.24 0.29 -10.49
N ILE A 94 -10.40 0.14 -9.45
CA ILE A 94 -10.78 0.52 -8.10
C ILE A 94 -11.12 2.02 -8.04
N LYS A 95 -10.25 2.86 -8.58
CA LYS A 95 -10.41 4.32 -8.57
C LYS A 95 -11.64 4.79 -9.34
N GLU A 96 -11.97 4.10 -10.42
CA GLU A 96 -13.12 4.42 -11.29
C GLU A 96 -14.45 4.11 -10.61
N TYR A 97 -14.57 2.95 -9.97
CA TYR A 97 -15.86 2.45 -9.50
C TYR A 97 -16.07 2.55 -8.00
N ASN A 98 -15.02 2.73 -7.20
CA ASN A 98 -15.13 2.58 -5.74
C ASN A 98 -14.58 3.78 -4.97
N GLN A 99 -15.15 4.04 -3.80
CA GLN A 99 -14.72 5.06 -2.84
C GLN A 99 -14.03 4.39 -1.64
N CYS A 100 -12.71 4.18 -1.75
CA CYS A 100 -11.90 3.55 -0.72
C CYS A 100 -10.46 4.08 -0.77
N ALA A 101 -9.69 3.86 0.28
CA ALA A 101 -8.24 3.98 0.22
C ALA A 101 -7.62 2.75 -0.47
N ILE A 102 -6.41 2.89 -0.99
CA ILE A 102 -5.65 1.82 -1.61
C ILE A 102 -4.28 1.75 -0.92
N ALA A 103 -3.92 0.58 -0.41
CA ALA A 103 -2.61 0.31 0.16
C ALA A 103 -1.88 -0.74 -0.69
N ILE A 104 -0.72 -0.38 -1.18
CA ILE A 104 0.12 -1.25 -2.00
C ILE A 104 1.36 -1.61 -1.19
N LEU A 105 1.59 -2.90 -1.00
CA LEU A 105 2.86 -3.44 -0.54
C LEU A 105 3.53 -4.09 -1.74
N VAL A 106 4.66 -3.53 -2.17
CA VAL A 106 5.43 -4.05 -3.31
C VAL A 106 6.74 -4.65 -2.84
N VAL A 107 7.06 -5.83 -3.35
CA VAL A 107 8.35 -6.49 -3.15
C VAL A 107 9.30 -6.08 -4.28
N GLY A 108 10.48 -5.60 -3.94
CA GLY A 108 11.47 -5.16 -4.91
C GLY A 108 11.16 -3.78 -5.54
N ASP A 109 11.41 -3.62 -6.83
CA ASP A 109 11.24 -2.34 -7.53
C ASP A 109 9.76 -2.03 -7.78
N PRO A 110 9.23 -0.89 -7.33
CA PRO A 110 7.84 -0.50 -7.57
C PRO A 110 7.53 -0.11 -9.02
N GLY A 111 8.53 0.17 -9.86
CA GLY A 111 8.37 0.46 -11.28
C GLY A 111 7.25 1.45 -11.60
N VAL A 112 6.31 1.01 -12.44
CA VAL A 112 5.19 1.84 -12.92
C VAL A 112 4.13 2.17 -11.86
N LEU A 113 4.09 1.43 -10.74
CA LEU A 113 3.15 1.65 -9.63
C LEU A 113 3.28 3.04 -8.99
N VAL A 114 4.47 3.63 -9.05
CA VAL A 114 4.73 4.98 -8.51
C VAL A 114 3.84 6.05 -9.17
N ASN A 115 3.40 5.82 -10.40
CA ASN A 115 2.54 6.74 -11.14
C ASN A 115 1.09 6.72 -10.63
N GLU A 116 0.71 5.68 -9.89
CA GLU A 116 -0.62 5.52 -9.32
C GLU A 116 -0.78 6.18 -7.95
N LEU A 117 0.29 6.72 -7.37
CA LEU A 117 0.26 7.37 -6.06
C LEU A 117 -0.48 8.71 -6.09
N ASP A 118 -1.49 8.81 -5.24
CA ASP A 118 -2.31 10.02 -5.06
C ASP A 118 -2.76 10.15 -3.59
N SER A 119 -3.75 11.01 -3.31
CA SER A 119 -4.26 11.25 -1.96
C SER A 119 -4.98 10.04 -1.32
N ARG A 120 -5.33 9.02 -2.09
CA ARG A 120 -6.01 7.81 -1.64
C ARG A 120 -5.22 6.53 -1.87
N THR A 121 -4.05 6.62 -2.51
CA THR A 121 -3.20 5.48 -2.83
C THR A 121 -1.84 5.61 -2.15
N SER A 122 -1.55 4.71 -1.24
CA SER A 122 -0.28 4.60 -0.54
C SER A 122 0.50 3.38 -1.01
N LEU A 123 1.82 3.51 -1.09
CA LEU A 123 2.72 2.43 -1.43
C LEU A 123 3.78 2.26 -0.34
N VAL A 124 4.06 1.02 0.02
CA VAL A 124 5.16 0.59 0.87
C VAL A 124 6.03 -0.37 0.08
N GLN A 125 7.33 -0.14 0.05
CA GLN A 125 8.29 -1.02 -0.61
C GLN A 125 8.99 -1.91 0.43
N LEU A 126 9.05 -3.21 0.16
CA LEU A 126 9.95 -4.15 0.82
C LEU A 126 11.14 -4.47 -0.10
N THR A 127 12.35 -4.47 0.46
CA THR A 127 13.57 -4.82 -0.29
C THR A 127 13.76 -6.33 -0.43
N GLU A 128 13.12 -7.10 0.43
CA GLU A 128 13.19 -8.56 0.47
C GLU A 128 11.79 -9.18 0.43
N ASP A 129 11.69 -10.41 -0.07
CA ASP A 129 10.46 -11.19 -0.08
C ASP A 129 10.30 -11.94 1.25
N PHE A 130 9.19 -11.67 1.94
CA PHE A 130 8.78 -12.34 3.18
C PHE A 130 7.64 -13.33 2.95
N GLY A 131 7.24 -13.52 1.71
CA GLY A 131 6.09 -14.32 1.31
C GLY A 131 4.74 -13.62 1.55
N TRP A 132 3.71 -14.15 0.92
CA TRP A 132 2.37 -13.54 0.93
C TRP A 132 1.79 -13.39 2.34
N GLY A 133 1.89 -14.44 3.18
CA GLY A 133 1.28 -14.43 4.51
C GLY A 133 1.84 -13.38 5.45
N GLU A 134 3.17 -13.22 5.50
CA GLU A 134 3.81 -12.20 6.34
C GLU A 134 3.52 -10.79 5.81
N SER A 135 3.49 -10.61 4.49
CA SER A 135 3.15 -9.34 3.84
C SER A 135 1.68 -8.95 4.08
N ALA A 136 0.75 -9.92 4.02
CA ALA A 136 -0.66 -9.71 4.36
C ALA A 136 -0.83 -9.30 5.82
N ASN A 137 -0.18 -10.00 6.75
CA ASN A 137 -0.18 -9.66 8.16
C ASN A 137 0.39 -8.25 8.42
N ALA A 138 1.40 -7.84 7.66
CA ALA A 138 1.95 -6.50 7.76
C ALA A 138 0.94 -5.42 7.33
N LEU A 139 0.18 -5.66 6.25
CA LEU A 139 -0.90 -4.76 5.83
C LEU A 139 -2.03 -4.72 6.87
N LEU A 140 -2.48 -5.87 7.38
CA LEU A 140 -3.52 -5.96 8.42
C LEU A 140 -3.14 -5.18 9.68
N ARG A 141 -1.88 -5.27 10.13
CA ARG A 141 -1.40 -4.54 11.31
C ARG A 141 -1.28 -3.03 11.09
N ASN A 142 -0.94 -2.59 9.88
CA ASN A 142 -0.49 -1.22 9.66
C ASN A 142 -1.48 -0.33 8.90
N VAL A 143 -2.47 -0.87 8.18
CA VAL A 143 -3.54 -0.06 7.59
C VAL A 143 -4.41 0.54 8.71
N THR A 144 -4.77 1.83 8.57
CA THR A 144 -5.46 2.57 9.65
C THR A 144 -6.97 2.65 9.51
N SER A 145 -7.55 2.18 8.41
CA SER A 145 -9.01 2.11 8.23
C SER A 145 -9.66 1.08 9.17
N GLU A 146 -10.93 1.24 9.44
CA GLU A 146 -11.73 0.30 10.25
C GLU A 146 -11.89 -1.05 9.54
N PHE A 147 -12.11 -1.01 8.22
CA PHE A 147 -12.27 -2.20 7.39
C PHE A 147 -11.13 -2.34 6.39
N ILE A 148 -10.78 -3.57 6.07
CA ILE A 148 -9.74 -3.88 5.10
C ILE A 148 -10.23 -4.95 4.13
N VAL A 149 -9.81 -4.81 2.88
CA VAL A 149 -9.90 -5.85 1.84
C VAL A 149 -8.48 -6.26 1.50
N ILE A 150 -8.17 -7.54 1.62
CA ILE A 150 -6.98 -8.12 0.98
C ILE A 150 -7.44 -8.72 -0.33
N MET A 151 -6.82 -8.33 -1.44
CA MET A 151 -7.22 -8.84 -2.75
C MET A 151 -6.04 -9.15 -3.67
N ASP A 152 -6.31 -10.03 -4.62
CA ASP A 152 -5.38 -10.36 -5.69
C ASP A 152 -5.24 -9.17 -6.65
N PRO A 153 -4.00 -8.72 -6.98
CA PRO A 153 -3.76 -7.58 -7.83
C PRO A 153 -4.18 -7.77 -9.31
N SER A 154 -4.57 -8.96 -9.73
CA SER A 154 -5.12 -9.23 -11.06
C SER A 154 -6.66 -9.15 -11.15
N THR A 155 -7.33 -9.02 -9.99
CA THR A 155 -8.79 -8.92 -9.92
C THR A 155 -9.25 -7.51 -10.30
N ARG A 156 -10.23 -7.40 -11.20
CA ARG A 156 -10.72 -6.10 -11.73
C ARG A 156 -12.15 -5.83 -11.32
N PHE A 157 -12.42 -4.57 -11.01
CA PHE A 157 -13.78 -4.11 -10.76
C PHE A 157 -14.48 -3.72 -12.07
N THR A 158 -15.74 -4.08 -12.19
CA THR A 158 -16.62 -3.68 -13.29
C THR A 158 -17.77 -2.80 -12.79
N GLY A 159 -17.74 -2.41 -11.52
CA GLY A 159 -18.74 -1.60 -10.85
C GLY A 159 -18.37 -1.43 -9.38
N ASP A 160 -19.25 -0.77 -8.62
CA ASP A 160 -19.07 -0.58 -7.17
C ASP A 160 -19.30 -1.90 -6.43
N ALA A 161 -18.24 -2.49 -5.91
CA ALA A 161 -18.29 -3.68 -5.06
C ALA A 161 -17.98 -3.35 -3.59
N ILE A 162 -17.40 -2.20 -3.32
CA ILE A 162 -16.98 -1.82 -1.96
C ILE A 162 -18.16 -1.37 -1.11
N THR A 163 -19.08 -0.58 -1.65
CA THR A 163 -20.25 -0.11 -0.90
C THR A 163 -21.10 -1.27 -0.36
N PRO A 164 -21.49 -2.29 -1.16
CA PRO A 164 -22.28 -3.41 -0.64
C PRO A 164 -21.50 -4.25 0.37
N VAL A 165 -20.19 -4.49 0.15
CA VAL A 165 -19.35 -5.23 1.09
C VAL A 165 -19.25 -4.50 2.44
N LEU A 166 -19.02 -3.19 2.40
CA LEU A 166 -18.98 -2.37 3.62
C LEU A 166 -20.31 -2.39 4.38
N ALA A 167 -21.43 -2.38 3.64
CA ALA A 167 -22.77 -2.47 4.25
C ALA A 167 -22.97 -3.81 4.97
N GLU A 168 -22.49 -4.92 4.41
CA GLU A 168 -22.55 -6.24 5.06
C GLU A 168 -21.64 -6.31 6.29
N LEU A 169 -20.41 -5.86 6.21
CA LEU A 169 -19.47 -5.85 7.34
C LEU A 169 -19.98 -5.02 8.53
N LYS A 170 -20.67 -3.90 8.26
CA LYS A 170 -21.26 -3.03 9.30
C LYS A 170 -22.38 -3.70 10.07
N LYS A 171 -23.04 -4.74 9.55
CA LYS A 171 -24.04 -5.52 10.29
C LYS A 171 -23.45 -6.37 11.39
N ARG A 172 -22.14 -6.67 11.31
CA ARG A 172 -21.45 -7.54 12.29
C ARG A 172 -22.02 -8.97 12.38
N GLU A 173 -22.68 -9.43 11.33
CA GLU A 173 -23.21 -10.80 11.26
C GLU A 173 -22.13 -11.79 10.82
N PHE A 174 -21.14 -11.31 10.05
CA PHE A 174 -20.04 -12.11 9.51
C PHE A 174 -18.70 -11.49 9.90
N VAL A 175 -17.72 -12.33 10.19
CA VAL A 175 -16.32 -11.92 10.44
C VAL A 175 -15.64 -11.48 9.15
N ALA A 176 -15.91 -12.19 8.06
CA ALA A 176 -15.35 -11.90 6.75
C ALA A 176 -16.41 -12.04 5.64
N VAL A 177 -16.24 -11.22 4.61
CA VAL A 177 -17.08 -11.21 3.41
C VAL A 177 -16.15 -11.31 2.21
N GLY A 178 -16.46 -12.18 1.28
CA GLY A 178 -15.71 -12.35 0.04
C GLY A 178 -16.60 -12.29 -1.18
N TRP A 179 -16.00 -12.17 -2.34
CA TRP A 179 -16.80 -12.17 -3.57
C TRP A 179 -17.14 -13.59 -4.05
N ARG A 180 -16.38 -14.59 -3.63
CA ARG A 180 -16.57 -15.99 -4.00
C ARG A 180 -16.09 -16.92 -2.89
N GLY A 181 -16.79 -18.02 -2.72
CA GLY A 181 -16.45 -19.04 -1.75
C GLY A 181 -17.08 -20.38 -2.10
N GLY A 182 -16.90 -21.36 -1.25
CA GLY A 182 -17.41 -22.71 -1.47
C GLY A 182 -17.69 -23.45 -0.18
N LEU A 183 -18.36 -24.58 -0.32
CA LEU A 183 -18.62 -25.53 0.75
C LEU A 183 -17.58 -26.64 0.68
N ILE A 184 -17.06 -27.03 1.83
CA ILE A 184 -16.12 -28.16 1.93
C ILE A 184 -16.90 -29.45 1.73
N ASN A 185 -16.42 -30.28 0.81
CA ASN A 185 -17.00 -31.60 0.63
C ASN A 185 -16.48 -32.55 1.72
N LEU A 186 -17.40 -32.93 2.62
CA LEU A 186 -17.07 -33.84 3.74
C LEU A 186 -16.97 -35.30 3.31
N GLU A 187 -17.61 -35.68 2.17
CA GLU A 187 -17.63 -37.08 1.70
C GLU A 187 -16.30 -37.50 1.08
N ASP A 188 -15.49 -36.56 0.59
CA ASP A 188 -14.18 -36.81 0.00
C ASP A 188 -13.01 -36.52 0.95
N GLU A 189 -13.25 -36.51 2.25
CA GLU A 189 -12.24 -36.19 3.28
C GLU A 189 -11.63 -34.78 3.15
N TRP A 190 -12.43 -33.80 2.73
CA TRP A 190 -12.05 -32.39 2.59
C TRP A 190 -11.07 -32.10 1.43
N ARG A 191 -11.01 -32.99 0.43
CA ARG A 191 -10.10 -32.82 -0.71
C ARG A 191 -10.62 -31.89 -1.78
N SER A 192 -11.94 -31.63 -1.78
CA SER A 192 -12.57 -30.71 -2.73
C SER A 192 -13.44 -29.67 -2.05
N VAL A 193 -13.69 -28.60 -2.76
CA VAL A 193 -14.55 -27.50 -2.37
C VAL A 193 -15.55 -27.29 -3.50
N ASP A 194 -16.83 -27.41 -3.20
CA ASP A 194 -17.90 -27.12 -4.14
C ASP A 194 -18.16 -25.62 -4.22
N ASP A 195 -18.01 -25.04 -5.41
CA ASP A 195 -18.28 -23.63 -5.65
C ASP A 195 -19.75 -23.31 -5.31
N LYS A 196 -19.95 -22.28 -4.51
CA LYS A 196 -21.28 -21.84 -4.10
C LYS A 196 -21.53 -20.38 -4.51
N GLY A 197 -22.74 -20.11 -4.94
CA GLY A 197 -23.21 -18.74 -5.15
C GLY A 197 -23.33 -17.93 -3.85
N ALA A 198 -24.13 -16.89 -3.85
CA ALA A 198 -24.33 -16.02 -2.70
C ALA A 198 -24.82 -16.79 -1.45
N GLY A 199 -24.37 -16.37 -0.28
CA GLY A 199 -24.70 -16.90 1.04
C GLY A 199 -23.50 -17.34 1.85
N GLU A 200 -23.75 -18.02 2.99
CA GLU A 200 -22.70 -18.52 3.87
C GLU A 200 -21.91 -19.65 3.20
N VAL A 201 -20.61 -19.65 3.43
CA VAL A 201 -19.62 -20.58 2.86
C VAL A 201 -18.65 -21.06 3.93
N ASP A 202 -18.05 -22.21 3.72
CA ASP A 202 -17.03 -22.76 4.62
C ASP A 202 -15.64 -22.15 4.35
N VAL A 203 -15.40 -21.74 3.10
CA VAL A 203 -14.15 -21.10 2.67
C VAL A 203 -14.44 -19.90 1.78
N LEU A 204 -13.66 -18.85 1.95
CA LEU A 204 -13.60 -17.72 1.04
C LEU A 204 -12.33 -17.80 0.19
N PHE A 205 -12.46 -17.53 -1.10
CA PHE A 205 -11.29 -17.49 -1.99
C PHE A 205 -10.56 -16.16 -1.86
N SER A 206 -9.24 -16.21 -1.89
CA SER A 206 -8.35 -15.07 -1.63
C SER A 206 -8.34 -13.97 -2.69
N TYR A 207 -9.15 -14.09 -3.75
CA TYR A 207 -9.26 -13.03 -4.77
C TYR A 207 -9.73 -11.71 -4.20
N PHE A 208 -10.61 -11.76 -3.21
CA PHE A 208 -11.18 -10.61 -2.53
C PHE A 208 -11.70 -11.06 -1.17
N LEU A 209 -11.03 -10.63 -0.11
CA LEU A 209 -11.36 -10.99 1.27
C LEU A 209 -11.46 -9.70 2.10
N ALA A 210 -12.67 -9.36 2.49
CA ALA A 210 -12.98 -8.18 3.28
C ALA A 210 -13.33 -8.55 4.72
N MET A 211 -12.84 -7.77 5.68
CA MET A 211 -13.09 -8.00 7.09
C MET A 211 -12.99 -6.71 7.90
N HIS A 212 -13.50 -6.73 9.11
CA HIS A 212 -13.17 -5.72 10.09
C HIS A 212 -11.74 -5.96 10.57
N ARG A 213 -10.91 -4.91 10.56
CA ARG A 213 -9.48 -5.04 10.85
C ARG A 213 -9.16 -5.62 12.23
N GLU A 214 -10.03 -5.40 13.21
CA GLU A 214 -9.86 -5.93 14.58
C GLU A 214 -10.11 -7.44 14.67
N ASP A 215 -10.81 -8.02 13.70
CA ASP A 215 -11.15 -9.44 13.66
C ASP A 215 -10.13 -10.27 12.85
N ALA A 216 -9.08 -9.62 12.32
CA ALA A 216 -8.09 -10.19 11.40
C ALA A 216 -6.85 -10.80 12.10
#